data_a5eceadd96207d2a6d8eeddf91ef0f1d
#
_entry.id   a5eceadd96207d2a6d8eeddf91ef0f1d
#
_cell.length_a   1.000
_cell.length_b   1.000
_cell.length_c   1.000
_cell.angle_alpha   90.00
_cell.angle_beta   90.00
_cell.angle_gamma   90.00
#
_symmetry.space_group_name_H-M   'P 1'
#
loop_
_entity.id
_entity.type
_entity.pdbx_description
1 polymer ?
#
loop_
_entity_poly.entity_id
_entity_poly.type
_entity_poly.pdbx_seq_one_letter_code
_entity_poly.pdbx_strand_id
1 'polypeptide(L)'
;MPGIPREVAEHALDIQAGSRPARQRLRRFDEEKRRAIGEEVQRLLAAGFIKEVSHPEWLANPVLVKKKNGKWRMCVDYTGLNKACPKVPFPLPRIDQIVDSTAGCETLSFLDAYSGYHQIRMKESDQLATSFITPFGLYCYTTMPFGLRNTGATYQRCMTQVFGKHIG
;
A
#
# COMPACT_ATOMS: atom_id res chain seq x y z
N MET A 1 -15.31 -6.82 4.07
CA MET A 1 -14.54 -6.63 5.31
C MET A 1 -14.61 -5.16 5.71
N PRO A 2 -15.13 -4.81 6.87
CA PRO A 2 -15.08 -3.43 7.32
C PRO A 2 -13.62 -3.06 7.56
N GLY A 3 -13.13 -2.01 6.94
CA GLY A 3 -11.77 -1.53 7.17
C GLY A 3 -11.59 -0.91 8.56
N ILE A 4 -10.38 -0.48 8.86
CA ILE A 4 -10.10 0.29 10.06
C ILE A 4 -10.75 1.68 9.94
N PRO A 5 -11.46 2.18 10.98
CA PRO A 5 -12.05 3.51 10.96
C PRO A 5 -10.97 4.59 10.72
N ARG A 6 -11.32 5.66 10.01
CA ARG A 6 -10.40 6.78 9.70
C ARG A 6 -9.85 7.45 10.95
N GLU A 7 -10.64 7.46 12.03
CA GLU A 7 -10.24 8.04 13.31
C GLU A 7 -9.11 7.26 13.99
N VAL A 8 -8.97 5.98 13.66
CA VAL A 8 -7.90 5.12 14.19
C VAL A 8 -6.64 5.25 13.35
N ALA A 9 -6.76 5.16 12.03
CA ALA A 9 -5.63 5.28 11.13
C ALA A 9 -6.08 5.71 9.73
N GLU A 10 -5.30 6.61 9.13
CA GLU A 10 -5.42 7.08 7.77
C GLU A 10 -4.01 7.32 7.22
N HIS A 11 -3.78 6.97 5.96
CA HIS A 11 -2.49 7.23 5.33
C HIS A 11 -2.53 8.51 4.51
N ALA A 12 -1.64 9.45 4.84
CA ALA A 12 -1.40 10.68 4.10
C ALA A 12 -0.04 10.65 3.42
N LEU A 13 0.03 11.21 2.21
CA LEU A 13 1.28 11.27 1.44
C LEU A 13 2.16 12.46 1.83
N ASP A 14 1.55 13.57 2.24
CA ASP A 14 2.23 14.82 2.56
C ASP A 14 3.14 15.28 1.41
N ILE A 15 2.59 15.30 0.19
CA ILE A 15 3.33 15.70 -1.01
C ILE A 15 3.87 17.11 -0.81
N GLN A 16 5.18 17.27 -1.01
CA GLN A 16 5.87 18.56 -0.86
C GLN A 16 5.33 19.58 -1.85
N ALA A 17 5.06 20.79 -1.36
CA ALA A 17 4.63 21.92 -2.20
C ALA A 17 5.63 22.18 -3.31
N GLY A 18 5.15 22.45 -4.53
CA GLY A 18 5.99 22.66 -5.70
C GLY A 18 6.51 21.41 -6.38
N SER A 19 6.20 20.22 -5.87
CA SER A 19 6.55 18.98 -6.53
C SER A 19 5.82 18.85 -7.87
N ARG A 20 6.57 18.47 -8.92
CA ARG A 20 5.99 18.20 -10.23
C ARG A 20 5.44 16.77 -10.29
N PRO A 21 4.18 16.59 -10.69
CA PRO A 21 3.62 15.25 -10.86
C PRO A 21 4.42 14.41 -11.85
N ALA A 22 4.76 13.19 -11.45
CA ALA A 22 5.40 12.21 -12.31
C ALA A 22 4.32 11.45 -13.09
N ARG A 23 4.49 11.40 -14.41
CA ARG A 23 3.60 10.66 -15.33
C ARG A 23 4.41 9.67 -16.10
N GLN A 24 4.19 8.39 -15.86
CA GLN A 24 4.83 7.32 -16.62
C GLN A 24 4.01 7.00 -17.88
N ARG A 25 4.69 6.64 -18.95
CA ARG A 25 4.02 6.10 -20.14
C ARG A 25 3.61 4.66 -19.89
N LEU A 26 2.47 4.26 -20.47
CA LEU A 26 1.99 2.88 -20.38
C LEU A 26 3.09 1.91 -20.84
N ARG A 27 3.43 0.97 -19.98
CA ARG A 27 4.33 -0.15 -20.32
C ARG A 27 3.56 -1.21 -21.10
N ARG A 28 4.24 -1.88 -22.02
CA ARG A 28 3.68 -3.03 -22.72
C ARG A 28 3.87 -4.28 -21.87
N PHE A 29 2.83 -5.11 -21.86
CA PHE A 29 2.83 -6.38 -21.16
C PHE A 29 2.50 -7.50 -22.14
N ASP A 30 3.12 -8.68 -21.95
CA ASP A 30 2.72 -9.89 -22.65
C ASP A 30 1.32 -10.35 -22.20
N GLU A 31 0.75 -11.31 -22.91
CA GLU A 31 -0.63 -11.76 -22.63
C GLU A 31 -0.80 -12.35 -21.22
N GLU A 32 0.19 -13.08 -20.72
CA GLU A 32 0.15 -13.66 -19.38
C GLU A 32 0.10 -12.57 -18.29
N LYS A 33 0.97 -11.58 -18.41
CA LYS A 33 0.99 -10.44 -17.47
C LYS A 33 -0.24 -9.56 -17.60
N ARG A 34 -0.71 -9.32 -18.81
CA ARG A 34 -1.92 -8.57 -19.07
C ARG A 34 -3.14 -9.22 -18.40
N ARG A 35 -3.27 -10.53 -18.49
CA ARG A 35 -4.32 -11.30 -17.82
C ARG A 35 -4.21 -11.17 -16.31
N ALA A 36 -3.00 -11.30 -15.75
CA ALA A 36 -2.75 -11.16 -14.32
C ALA A 36 -3.12 -9.75 -13.81
N ILE A 37 -2.83 -8.70 -14.57
CA ILE A 37 -3.25 -7.32 -14.24
C ILE A 37 -4.78 -7.23 -14.23
N GLY A 38 -5.46 -7.76 -15.24
CA GLY A 38 -6.92 -7.72 -15.33
C GLY A 38 -7.60 -8.42 -14.16
N GLU A 39 -7.14 -9.60 -13.78
CA GLU A 39 -7.65 -10.35 -12.64
C GLU A 39 -7.46 -9.58 -11.32
N GLU A 40 -6.29 -9.01 -11.11
CA GLU A 40 -6.00 -8.25 -9.90
C GLU A 40 -6.81 -6.95 -9.83
N VAL A 41 -6.97 -6.23 -10.93
CA VAL A 41 -7.81 -5.04 -11.01
C VAL A 41 -9.27 -5.36 -10.64
N GLN A 42 -9.82 -6.44 -11.18
CA GLN A 42 -11.18 -6.88 -10.85
C GLN A 42 -11.31 -7.23 -9.37
N ARG A 43 -10.34 -7.92 -8.80
CA ARG A 43 -10.31 -8.28 -7.38
C ARG A 43 -10.28 -7.02 -6.49
N LEU A 44 -9.43 -6.06 -6.83
CA LEU A 44 -9.29 -4.81 -6.06
C LEU A 44 -10.54 -3.92 -6.18
N LEU A 45 -11.15 -3.84 -7.36
CA LEU A 45 -12.41 -3.12 -7.59
C LEU A 45 -13.56 -3.73 -6.77
N ALA A 46 -13.71 -5.06 -6.83
CA ALA A 46 -14.75 -5.77 -6.09
C ALA A 46 -14.61 -5.59 -4.58
N ALA A 47 -13.38 -5.48 -4.07
CA ALA A 47 -13.10 -5.22 -2.66
C ALA A 47 -13.25 -3.74 -2.27
N GLY A 48 -13.40 -2.83 -3.23
CA GLY A 48 -13.46 -1.38 -2.99
C GLY A 48 -12.12 -0.74 -2.65
N PHE A 49 -11.00 -1.41 -2.92
CA PHE A 49 -9.65 -0.92 -2.62
C PHE A 49 -9.10 0.05 -3.65
N ILE A 50 -9.64 0.00 -4.86
CA ILE A 50 -9.36 0.95 -5.93
C ILE A 50 -10.67 1.45 -6.53
N LYS A 51 -10.59 2.56 -7.25
CA LYS A 51 -11.68 3.12 -8.06
C LYS A 51 -11.15 3.60 -9.39
N GLU A 52 -12.01 3.63 -10.40
CA GLU A 52 -11.72 4.21 -11.70
C GLU A 52 -11.58 5.74 -11.60
N VAL A 53 -10.66 6.32 -12.33
CA VAL A 53 -10.38 7.76 -12.35
C VAL A 53 -10.22 8.28 -13.76
N SER A 54 -10.41 9.61 -13.90
CA SER A 54 -10.21 10.34 -15.15
C SER A 54 -9.20 11.47 -14.94
N HIS A 55 -8.28 11.63 -15.91
CA HIS A 55 -7.32 12.73 -15.97
C HIS A 55 -6.48 12.96 -14.69
N PRO A 56 -5.87 11.93 -14.11
CA PRO A 56 -5.00 12.13 -12.95
C PRO A 56 -3.72 12.88 -13.35
N GLU A 57 -3.21 13.71 -12.45
CA GLU A 57 -1.93 14.39 -12.63
C GLU A 57 -0.74 13.45 -12.42
N TRP A 58 -0.81 12.60 -11.41
CA TRP A 58 0.17 11.55 -11.11
C TRP A 58 -0.22 10.25 -11.79
N LEU A 59 0.73 9.59 -12.42
CA LEU A 59 0.44 8.35 -13.12
C LEU A 59 1.62 7.38 -13.07
N ALA A 60 1.39 6.21 -12.53
CA ALA A 60 2.36 5.15 -12.37
C ALA A 60 1.98 3.91 -13.20
N ASN A 61 2.91 2.97 -13.36
CA ASN A 61 2.67 1.69 -13.99
C ASN A 61 2.61 0.56 -12.97
N PRO A 62 1.83 -0.49 -13.24
CA PRO A 62 1.94 -1.73 -12.51
C PRO A 62 3.27 -2.43 -12.81
N VAL A 63 3.78 -3.14 -11.83
CA VAL A 63 4.93 -4.04 -11.92
C VAL A 63 4.50 -5.41 -11.46
N LEU A 64 4.84 -6.43 -12.23
CA LEU A 64 4.50 -7.81 -11.92
C LEU A 64 5.72 -8.60 -11.49
N VAL A 65 5.59 -9.26 -10.36
CA VAL A 65 6.61 -10.14 -9.80
C VAL A 65 6.06 -11.55 -9.69
N LYS A 66 6.79 -12.52 -10.20
CA LYS A 66 6.40 -13.93 -10.12
C LYS A 66 6.73 -14.48 -8.72
N LYS A 67 5.73 -15.02 -8.04
CA LYS A 67 5.91 -15.69 -6.77
C LYS A 67 6.51 -17.08 -6.95
N LYS A 68 7.06 -17.68 -5.88
CA LYS A 68 7.60 -19.04 -5.89
C LYS A 68 6.58 -20.10 -6.34
N ASN A 69 5.29 -19.87 -6.10
CA ASN A 69 4.19 -20.75 -6.52
C ASN A 69 3.74 -20.52 -7.98
N GLY A 70 4.49 -19.75 -8.77
CA GLY A 70 4.19 -19.46 -10.16
C GLY A 70 3.13 -18.39 -10.41
N LYS A 71 2.43 -17.92 -9.37
CA LYS A 71 1.43 -16.84 -9.50
C LYS A 71 2.08 -15.48 -9.58
N TRP A 72 1.46 -14.57 -10.32
CA TRP A 72 1.88 -13.17 -10.41
C TRP A 72 1.38 -12.36 -9.21
N ARG A 73 2.23 -11.45 -8.75
CA ARG A 73 1.88 -10.40 -7.79
C ARG A 73 1.99 -9.06 -8.49
N MET A 74 0.92 -8.28 -8.49
CA MET A 74 0.92 -6.92 -9.01
C MET A 74 1.29 -5.95 -7.89
N CYS A 75 2.24 -5.07 -8.19
CA CYS A 75 2.57 -3.89 -7.42
C CYS A 75 2.47 -2.67 -8.32
N VAL A 76 2.55 -1.47 -7.78
CA VAL A 76 2.60 -0.24 -8.57
C VAL A 76 3.92 0.47 -8.30
N ASP A 77 4.55 0.96 -9.36
CA ASP A 77 5.82 1.68 -9.29
C ASP A 77 5.61 3.14 -8.87
N TYR A 78 5.61 3.38 -7.59
CA TYR A 78 5.48 4.72 -7.02
C TYR A 78 6.80 5.47 -6.84
N THR A 79 7.86 5.08 -7.53
CA THR A 79 9.19 5.74 -7.40
C THR A 79 9.10 7.25 -7.59
N GLY A 80 8.37 7.70 -8.61
CA GLY A 80 8.19 9.14 -8.86
C GLY A 80 7.41 9.86 -7.76
N LEU A 81 6.32 9.27 -7.31
CA LEU A 81 5.50 9.82 -6.23
C LEU A 81 6.27 9.84 -4.90
N ASN A 82 6.98 8.77 -4.59
CA ASN A 82 7.75 8.67 -3.35
C ASN A 82 8.84 9.74 -3.23
N LYS A 83 9.41 10.20 -4.34
CA LYS A 83 10.38 11.31 -4.34
C LYS A 83 9.77 12.63 -3.85
N ALA A 84 8.50 12.83 -4.08
CA ALA A 84 7.76 14.03 -3.66
C ALA A 84 7.23 13.95 -2.22
N CYS A 85 7.30 12.78 -1.58
CA CYS A 85 6.84 12.57 -0.22
C CYS A 85 8.02 12.59 0.76
N PRO A 86 7.94 13.34 1.88
CA PRO A 86 8.98 13.32 2.90
C PRO A 86 9.03 11.97 3.61
N LYS A 87 10.23 11.55 4.02
CA LYS A 87 10.38 10.38 4.87
C LYS A 87 10.05 10.77 6.31
N VAL A 88 9.06 10.11 6.89
CA VAL A 88 8.74 10.27 8.31
C VAL A 88 9.71 9.43 9.14
N PRO A 89 10.47 10.02 10.06
CA PRO A 89 11.30 9.26 10.97
C PRO A 89 10.40 8.57 12.01
N PHE A 90 10.09 7.31 11.77
CA PHE A 90 9.36 6.47 12.70
C PHE A 90 10.20 5.25 13.05
N PRO A 91 10.53 5.04 14.33
CA PRO A 91 11.34 3.89 14.72
C PRO A 91 10.53 2.60 14.51
N LEU A 92 10.92 1.82 13.50
CA LEU A 92 10.43 0.45 13.37
C LEU A 92 11.18 -0.43 14.38
N PRO A 93 10.50 -1.36 15.07
CA PRO A 93 11.18 -2.27 15.99
C PRO A 93 12.22 -3.12 15.22
N ARG A 94 13.40 -3.24 15.79
CA ARG A 94 14.43 -4.14 15.25
C ARG A 94 14.06 -5.59 15.55
N ILE A 95 14.40 -6.49 14.66
CA ILE A 95 14.15 -7.94 14.85
C ILE A 95 14.77 -8.43 16.16
N ASP A 96 15.99 -7.98 16.46
CA ASP A 96 16.68 -8.33 17.70
C ASP A 96 15.89 -7.92 18.96
N GLN A 97 15.31 -6.73 18.95
CA GLN A 97 14.48 -6.24 20.06
C GLN A 97 13.20 -7.07 20.23
N ILE A 98 12.61 -7.51 19.12
CA ILE A 98 11.42 -8.38 19.16
C ILE A 98 11.80 -9.74 19.73
N VAL A 99 12.91 -10.31 19.30
CA VAL A 99 13.42 -11.59 19.82
C VAL A 99 13.72 -11.48 21.31
N ASP A 100 14.41 -10.42 21.72
CA ASP A 100 14.74 -10.18 23.14
C ASP A 100 13.49 -10.02 24.01
N SER A 101 12.46 -9.33 23.50
CA SER A 101 11.21 -9.15 24.22
C SER A 101 10.38 -10.42 24.41
N THR A 102 10.66 -11.45 23.60
CA THR A 102 10.03 -12.76 23.69
C THR A 102 10.88 -13.81 24.41
N ALA A 103 12.07 -13.43 24.84
CA ALA A 103 12.95 -14.32 25.57
C ALA A 103 12.30 -14.77 26.90
N GLY A 104 12.29 -16.07 27.13
CA GLY A 104 11.67 -16.66 28.33
C GLY A 104 10.16 -16.96 28.20
N CYS A 105 9.54 -16.66 27.08
CA CYS A 105 8.17 -17.06 26.80
C CYS A 105 8.13 -18.51 26.32
N GLU A 106 7.35 -19.37 27.00
CA GLU A 106 7.18 -20.77 26.59
C GLU A 106 6.34 -20.94 25.34
N THR A 107 5.45 -20.00 25.07
CA THR A 107 4.52 -20.03 23.92
C THR A 107 4.47 -18.68 23.25
N LEU A 108 4.56 -18.67 21.92
CA LEU A 108 4.39 -17.49 21.08
C LEU A 108 3.19 -17.65 20.18
N SER A 109 2.35 -16.62 20.12
CA SER A 109 1.23 -16.54 19.18
C SER A 109 1.53 -15.52 18.10
N PHE A 110 1.34 -15.94 16.86
CA PHE A 110 1.55 -15.06 15.70
C PHE A 110 0.19 -14.73 15.07
N LEU A 111 -0.08 -13.43 14.96
CA LEU A 111 -1.28 -12.94 14.28
C LEU A 111 -0.87 -12.28 12.97
N ASP A 112 -1.43 -12.76 11.86
CA ASP A 112 -1.27 -12.16 10.54
C ASP A 112 -2.56 -11.45 10.13
N ALA A 113 -2.47 -10.17 9.87
CA ALA A 113 -3.61 -9.38 9.46
C ALA A 113 -3.88 -9.57 7.96
N TYR A 114 -4.98 -10.23 7.63
CA TYR A 114 -5.41 -10.40 6.23
C TYR A 114 -5.56 -9.04 5.54
N SER A 115 -4.81 -8.84 4.44
CA SER A 115 -4.80 -7.59 3.68
C SER A 115 -4.59 -6.36 4.57
N GLY A 116 -3.69 -6.43 5.55
CA GLY A 116 -3.56 -5.44 6.62
C GLY A 116 -3.41 -4.01 6.13
N TYR A 117 -2.61 -3.77 5.08
CA TYR A 117 -2.43 -2.44 4.49
C TYR A 117 -3.73 -1.91 3.88
N HIS A 118 -4.49 -2.75 3.20
CA HIS A 118 -5.76 -2.37 2.57
C HIS A 118 -6.89 -2.12 3.57
N GLN A 119 -6.70 -2.40 4.84
CA GLN A 119 -7.65 -2.03 5.89
C GLN A 119 -7.51 -0.56 6.30
N ILE A 120 -6.38 0.08 5.99
CA ILE A 120 -6.14 1.49 6.26
C ILE A 120 -6.55 2.31 5.03
N ARG A 121 -7.36 3.34 5.23
CA ARG A 121 -7.82 4.20 4.14
C ARG A 121 -6.78 5.24 3.78
N MET A 122 -6.73 5.57 2.50
CA MET A 122 -5.99 6.75 2.03
C MET A 122 -6.76 8.02 2.40
N LYS A 123 -6.02 9.08 2.77
CA LYS A 123 -6.60 10.42 2.86
C LYS A 123 -7.24 10.80 1.53
N GLU A 124 -8.48 11.26 1.54
CA GLU A 124 -9.24 11.50 0.31
C GLU A 124 -8.53 12.43 -0.67
N SER A 125 -7.92 13.50 -0.18
CA SER A 125 -7.17 14.45 -1.00
C SER A 125 -5.92 13.85 -1.67
N ASP A 126 -5.42 12.70 -1.19
CA ASP A 126 -4.22 12.04 -1.68
C ASP A 126 -4.53 10.84 -2.59
N GLN A 127 -5.78 10.41 -2.67
CA GLN A 127 -6.14 9.22 -3.44
C GLN A 127 -5.75 9.34 -4.92
N LEU A 128 -6.03 10.46 -5.56
CA LEU A 128 -5.72 10.68 -6.98
C LEU A 128 -4.22 10.62 -7.29
N ALA A 129 -3.37 10.97 -6.34
CA ALA A 129 -1.92 10.87 -6.52
C ALA A 129 -1.42 9.43 -6.62
N THR A 130 -2.20 8.45 -6.17
CA THR A 130 -1.89 7.02 -6.30
C THR A 130 -2.31 6.40 -7.63
N SER A 131 -2.71 7.22 -8.60
CA SER A 131 -3.22 6.74 -9.88
C SER A 131 -2.20 5.92 -10.65
N PHE A 132 -2.70 4.87 -11.28
CA PHE A 132 -1.89 4.00 -12.13
C PHE A 132 -2.64 3.62 -13.41
N ILE A 133 -1.87 3.44 -14.49
CA ILE A 133 -2.40 3.10 -15.80
C ILE A 133 -2.24 1.60 -16.06
N THR A 134 -3.30 0.99 -16.56
CA THR A 134 -3.32 -0.42 -16.98
C THR A 134 -3.82 -0.52 -18.41
N PRO A 135 -3.69 -1.68 -19.08
CA PRO A 135 -4.32 -1.91 -20.37
C PRO A 135 -5.85 -1.80 -20.35
N PHE A 136 -6.48 -1.79 -19.16
CA PHE A 136 -7.93 -1.79 -18.97
C PHE A 136 -8.48 -0.45 -18.51
N GLY A 137 -7.64 0.49 -18.11
CA GLY A 137 -8.06 1.81 -17.66
C GLY A 137 -7.14 2.41 -16.60
N LEU A 138 -7.61 3.53 -16.06
CA LEU A 138 -6.95 4.32 -15.04
C LEU A 138 -7.65 4.12 -13.69
N TYR A 139 -6.87 3.84 -12.66
CA TYR A 139 -7.38 3.58 -11.32
C TYR A 139 -6.55 4.31 -10.27
N CYS A 140 -7.13 4.57 -9.12
CA CYS A 140 -6.39 5.00 -7.93
C CYS A 140 -6.79 4.18 -6.71
N TYR A 141 -5.93 4.15 -5.70
CA TYR A 141 -6.22 3.48 -4.44
C TYR A 141 -7.08 4.35 -3.53
N THR A 142 -8.11 3.74 -2.95
CA THR A 142 -8.91 4.30 -1.86
C THR A 142 -8.38 3.87 -0.50
N THR A 143 -7.59 2.80 -0.49
CA THR A 143 -6.93 2.21 0.68
C THR A 143 -5.42 2.24 0.48
N MET A 144 -4.66 2.09 1.57
CA MET A 144 -3.21 2.16 1.53
C MET A 144 -2.60 0.98 0.75
N PRO A 145 -1.96 1.20 -0.40
CA PRO A 145 -1.30 0.15 -1.16
C PRO A 145 0.13 -0.11 -0.67
N PHE A 146 0.71 -1.22 -1.10
CA PHE A 146 2.15 -1.44 -0.99
C PHE A 146 2.92 -0.51 -1.94
N GLY A 147 4.13 -0.16 -1.56
CA GLY A 147 5.06 0.60 -2.40
C GLY A 147 5.07 2.10 -2.18
N LEU A 148 4.12 2.66 -1.45
CA LEU A 148 4.17 4.05 -1.02
C LEU A 148 5.16 4.25 0.13
N ARG A 149 5.76 5.45 0.17
CA ARG A 149 6.62 5.86 1.28
C ARG A 149 5.80 5.96 2.57
N ASN A 150 6.41 5.60 3.70
CA ASN A 150 5.84 5.69 5.05
C ASN A 150 4.65 4.74 5.35
N THR A 151 4.33 3.80 4.48
CA THR A 151 3.26 2.83 4.74
C THR A 151 3.55 1.95 5.95
N GLY A 152 4.80 1.53 6.10
CA GLY A 152 5.24 0.76 7.27
C GLY A 152 5.06 1.54 8.57
N ALA A 153 5.40 2.83 8.58
CA ALA A 153 5.21 3.69 9.74
C ALA A 153 3.73 3.89 10.08
N THR A 154 2.88 4.10 9.10
CA THR A 154 1.43 4.23 9.28
C THR A 154 0.83 2.95 9.85
N TYR A 155 1.22 1.80 9.29
CA TYR A 155 0.76 0.50 9.76
C TYR A 155 1.20 0.23 11.19
N GLN A 156 2.46 0.51 11.52
CA GLN A 156 2.99 0.31 12.87
C GLN A 156 2.29 1.21 13.90
N ARG A 157 2.03 2.47 13.57
CA ARG A 157 1.25 3.37 14.43
C ARG A 157 -0.16 2.84 14.66
N CYS A 158 -0.79 2.32 13.61
CA CYS A 158 -2.10 1.69 13.71
C CYS A 158 -2.07 0.48 14.66
N MET A 159 -1.09 -0.39 14.53
CA MET A 159 -0.94 -1.56 15.40
C MET A 159 -0.70 -1.15 16.84
N THR A 160 0.14 -0.16 17.09
CA THR A 160 0.38 0.38 18.44
C THR A 160 -0.89 0.96 19.04
N GLN A 161 -1.70 1.65 18.27
CA GLN A 161 -2.96 2.24 18.74
C GLN A 161 -4.01 1.17 19.06
N VAL A 162 -4.13 0.15 18.23
CA VAL A 162 -5.10 -0.94 18.40
C VAL A 162 -4.70 -1.87 19.54
N PHE A 163 -3.44 -2.24 19.60
CA PHE A 163 -2.93 -3.25 20.54
C PHE A 163 -2.12 -2.68 21.71
N GLY A 164 -1.94 -1.37 21.79
CA GLY A 164 -1.07 -0.73 22.77
C GLY A 164 -1.40 -1.08 24.23
N LYS A 165 -2.66 -1.36 24.53
CA LYS A 165 -3.09 -1.81 25.86
C LYS A 165 -2.76 -3.29 26.15
N HIS A 166 -2.35 -4.04 25.13
CA HIS A 166 -2.03 -5.47 25.20
C HIS A 166 -0.54 -5.74 25.04
N ILE A 167 0.23 -4.71 24.71
CA ILE A 167 1.69 -4.79 24.63
C ILE A 167 2.20 -4.51 26.04
N GLY A 168 2.62 -5.57 26.69
CA GLY A 168 3.21 -5.51 28.03
C GLY A 168 4.61 -4.92 28.07
#